data_337ad97a661f823101353389f649919f
#
_entry.id   337ad97a661f823101353389f649919f
#
_cell.length_a   1.000
_cell.length_b   1.000
_cell.length_c   1.000
_cell.angle_alpha   90.00
_cell.angle_beta   90.00
_cell.angle_gamma   90.00
#
_symmetry.space_group_name_H-M   'P 1'
#
loop_
_entity.id
_entity.type
_entity.pdbx_description
1 polymer ?
#
loop_
_entity_poly.entity_id
_entity_poly.type
_entity_poly.pdbx_seq_one_letter_code
_entity_poly.pdbx_strand_id
1 'polypeptide(L)'
;MNAQIRNKKGPNYSTSDLFAQMLYCNPINFPVTFPAQPGDTHIRFGNAIWTGSSVRTNPYAYMLSSFKEYNENTLNTSLKINQKLDFVTKGLSVQAMVNWKNWASSSYNRTIEPYYYGIKGGSYNPSNPTDYEIERLGTSGTDYLKTSDISKASDQTFYLDARVNYDRQFNLHHVTGMLMYMQREYRSSCLLYTSPS
;
A
#
# COMPACT_ATOMS: atom_id res chain seq x y z
N MET A 1 21.64 10.70 -9.39
CA MET A 1 20.76 9.54 -9.23
C MET A 1 20.16 9.55 -7.84
N ASN A 2 18.84 9.39 -7.73
CA ASN A 2 18.14 9.30 -6.47
C ASN A 2 17.14 8.11 -6.56
N ALA A 3 17.22 7.20 -5.60
CA ALA A 3 16.31 6.06 -5.50
C ALA A 3 15.64 6.11 -4.14
N GLN A 4 14.31 6.02 -4.11
CA GLN A 4 13.51 5.97 -2.89
C GLN A 4 12.65 4.72 -2.92
N ILE A 5 12.77 3.91 -1.87
CA ILE A 5 11.95 2.74 -1.66
C ILE A 5 11.15 2.96 -0.37
N ARG A 6 9.85 2.80 -0.44
CA ARG A 6 8.95 2.94 0.69
C ARG A 6 8.08 1.68 0.81
N ASN A 7 8.26 0.97 1.90
CA ASN A 7 7.43 -0.16 2.25
C ASN A 7 6.63 0.18 3.50
N LYS A 8 5.32 0.04 3.44
CA LYS A 8 4.42 0.25 4.56
C LYS A 8 3.57 -0.98 4.78
N LYS A 9 3.47 -1.39 6.03
CA LYS A 9 2.51 -2.38 6.48
C LYS A 9 1.68 -1.74 7.59
N GLY A 10 0.38 -1.78 7.45
CA GLY A 10 -0.52 -1.14 8.39
C GLY A 10 -1.87 -1.85 8.45
N PRO A 11 -2.73 -1.44 9.38
CA PRO A 11 -4.06 -2.00 9.50
C PRO A 11 -4.88 -1.73 8.23
N ASN A 12 -5.74 -2.67 7.88
CA ASN A 12 -6.72 -2.53 6.79
C ASN A 12 -8.11 -2.22 7.32
N TYR A 13 -8.19 -1.48 8.42
CA TYR A 13 -9.45 -1.03 9.00
C TYR A 13 -9.42 0.47 9.23
N SER A 14 -10.60 1.07 9.21
CA SER A 14 -10.81 2.46 9.59
C SER A 14 -10.84 2.58 11.12
N THR A 15 -10.19 3.59 11.67
CA THR A 15 -10.26 3.88 13.11
C THR A 15 -11.67 4.23 13.58
N SER A 16 -12.47 4.87 12.72
CA SER A 16 -13.88 5.18 13.00
C SER A 16 -14.73 3.90 13.09
N ASP A 17 -14.52 2.94 12.19
CA ASP A 17 -15.25 1.67 12.21
C ASP A 17 -14.86 0.84 13.43
N LEU A 18 -13.57 0.79 13.75
CA LEU A 18 -13.10 0.12 14.95
C LEU A 18 -13.73 0.73 16.21
N PHE A 19 -13.74 2.06 16.30
CA PHE A 19 -14.35 2.77 17.43
C PHE A 19 -15.85 2.49 17.54
N ALA A 20 -16.58 2.51 16.42
CA ALA A 20 -17.99 2.13 16.37
C ALA A 20 -18.21 0.70 16.86
N GLN A 21 -17.40 -0.26 16.42
CA GLN A 21 -17.47 -1.64 16.87
C GLN A 21 -17.19 -1.77 18.38
N MET A 22 -16.26 -1.01 18.92
CA MET A 22 -15.98 -0.98 20.36
C MET A 22 -17.19 -0.47 21.19
N LEU A 23 -17.92 0.52 20.67
CA LEU A 23 -19.12 1.03 21.32
C LEU A 23 -20.28 0.02 21.28
N TYR A 24 -20.39 -0.77 20.22
CA TYR A 24 -21.43 -1.80 20.10
C TYR A 24 -21.05 -3.13 20.74
N CYS A 25 -19.78 -3.33 21.06
CA CYS A 25 -19.31 -4.53 21.74
C CYS A 25 -19.62 -4.44 23.22
N ASN A 26 -20.44 -5.38 23.73
CA ASN A 26 -20.70 -5.49 25.16
C ASN A 26 -19.86 -6.62 25.76
N PRO A 27 -18.87 -6.30 26.61
CA PRO A 27 -17.96 -7.31 27.19
C PRO A 27 -18.67 -8.31 28.12
N ILE A 28 -19.90 -8.02 28.54
CA ILE A 28 -20.71 -8.94 29.35
C ILE A 28 -21.20 -10.14 28.52
N ASN A 29 -21.34 -9.97 27.20
CA ASN A 29 -21.90 -11.01 26.32
C ASN A 29 -20.92 -12.13 25.99
N PHE A 30 -19.63 -11.80 25.92
CA PHE A 30 -18.57 -12.76 25.61
C PHE A 30 -17.18 -12.19 25.98
N PRO A 31 -16.21 -13.05 26.32
CA PRO A 31 -14.81 -12.64 26.52
C PRO A 31 -14.18 -12.27 25.18
N VAL A 32 -13.06 -11.52 25.19
CA VAL A 32 -12.31 -11.18 23.99
C VAL A 32 -11.80 -12.42 23.27
N THR A 33 -11.25 -13.36 24.02
CA THR A 33 -10.76 -14.65 23.54
C THR A 33 -11.05 -15.73 24.58
N PHE A 34 -11.17 -16.97 24.14
CA PHE A 34 -11.19 -18.15 24.99
C PHE A 34 -9.79 -18.76 25.08
N PRO A 35 -9.48 -19.50 26.14
CA PRO A 35 -8.22 -20.24 26.26
C PRO A 35 -8.01 -21.19 25.08
N ALA A 36 -6.76 -21.25 24.61
CA ALA A 36 -6.37 -22.21 23.58
C ALA A 36 -6.46 -23.64 24.11
N GLN A 37 -6.87 -24.57 23.27
CA GLN A 37 -6.85 -26.00 23.57
C GLN A 37 -5.66 -26.68 22.88
N PRO A 38 -5.16 -27.79 23.39
CA PRO A 38 -4.11 -28.58 22.72
C PRO A 38 -4.54 -28.94 21.29
N GLY A 39 -3.69 -28.56 20.31
CA GLY A 39 -3.96 -28.79 18.90
C GLY A 39 -4.58 -27.60 18.14
N ASP A 40 -4.90 -26.50 18.81
CA ASP A 40 -5.37 -25.31 18.13
C ASP A 40 -4.27 -24.66 17.29
N THR A 41 -4.60 -24.33 16.05
CA THR A 41 -3.74 -23.59 15.12
C THR A 41 -4.14 -22.12 15.01
N HIS A 42 -5.21 -21.70 15.72
CA HIS A 42 -5.83 -20.38 15.60
C HIS A 42 -6.23 -19.81 16.98
N ILE A 43 -6.48 -18.51 16.99
CA ILE A 43 -7.00 -17.82 18.17
C ILE A 43 -8.50 -18.08 18.27
N ARG A 44 -8.99 -18.47 19.44
CA ARG A 44 -10.41 -18.62 19.74
C ARG A 44 -11.01 -17.29 20.15
N PHE A 45 -11.49 -16.53 19.17
CA PHE A 45 -12.14 -15.25 19.45
C PHE A 45 -13.52 -15.47 20.07
N GLY A 46 -13.79 -14.78 21.18
CA GLY A 46 -15.08 -14.79 21.81
C GLY A 46 -16.13 -14.07 20.98
N ASN A 47 -17.33 -14.63 20.91
CA ASN A 47 -18.45 -13.99 20.25
C ASN A 47 -19.77 -14.54 20.81
N ALA A 48 -20.90 -13.94 20.41
CA ALA A 48 -22.24 -14.38 20.73
C ALA A 48 -23.17 -14.21 19.52
N ILE A 49 -24.19 -15.04 19.43
CA ILE A 49 -25.22 -14.91 18.43
C ILE A 49 -26.06 -13.67 18.72
N TRP A 50 -26.27 -12.84 17.69
CA TRP A 50 -27.13 -11.66 17.77
C TRP A 50 -28.59 -12.02 17.38
N THR A 51 -28.73 -12.48 16.13
CA THR A 51 -30.03 -12.79 15.54
C THR A 51 -29.88 -13.93 14.51
N GLY A 52 -30.63 -14.98 14.62
CA GLY A 52 -30.51 -16.15 13.74
C GLY A 52 -29.09 -16.75 13.80
N SER A 53 -28.39 -16.77 12.69
CA SER A 53 -26.99 -17.24 12.60
C SER A 53 -25.96 -16.11 12.63
N SER A 54 -26.39 -14.85 12.75
CA SER A 54 -25.49 -13.70 12.77
C SER A 54 -24.80 -13.56 14.12
N VAL A 55 -23.49 -13.42 14.10
CA VAL A 55 -22.66 -13.17 15.27
C VAL A 55 -22.47 -11.67 15.52
N ARG A 56 -22.17 -11.31 16.76
CA ARG A 56 -21.79 -9.94 17.13
C ARG A 56 -20.42 -9.58 16.58
N THR A 57 -19.99 -8.34 16.75
CA THR A 57 -18.65 -7.90 16.40
C THR A 57 -17.69 -8.09 17.56
N ASN A 58 -16.50 -8.62 17.28
CA ASN A 58 -15.39 -8.65 18.22
C ASN A 58 -14.30 -7.71 17.68
N PRO A 59 -14.11 -6.50 18.30
CA PRO A 59 -13.14 -5.51 17.82
C PRO A 59 -11.72 -6.03 17.77
N TYR A 60 -11.33 -6.88 18.70
CA TYR A 60 -9.99 -7.47 18.74
C TYR A 60 -9.76 -8.44 17.56
N ALA A 61 -10.74 -9.28 17.25
CA ALA A 61 -10.69 -10.11 16.05
C ALA A 61 -10.60 -9.26 14.78
N TYR A 62 -11.36 -8.16 14.70
CA TYR A 62 -11.33 -7.23 13.59
C TYR A 62 -9.96 -6.58 13.40
N MET A 63 -9.30 -6.18 14.50
CA MET A 63 -7.94 -5.61 14.45
C MET A 63 -6.90 -6.60 13.93
N LEU A 64 -7.02 -7.88 14.28
CA LEU A 64 -6.05 -8.90 13.92
C LEU A 64 -6.35 -9.59 12.57
N SER A 65 -7.54 -9.43 12.04
CA SER A 65 -8.00 -10.17 10.86
C SER A 65 -7.49 -9.64 9.54
N SER A 66 -7.00 -8.40 9.48
CA SER A 66 -6.57 -7.82 8.21
C SER A 66 -5.48 -6.77 8.34
N PHE A 67 -4.61 -6.73 7.31
CA PHE A 67 -3.62 -5.68 7.15
C PHE A 67 -3.42 -5.36 5.68
N LYS A 68 -2.94 -4.14 5.43
CA LYS A 68 -2.61 -3.64 4.10
C LYS A 68 -1.10 -3.51 3.96
N GLU A 69 -0.58 -4.03 2.87
CA GLU A 69 0.80 -3.79 2.44
C GLU A 69 0.81 -2.82 1.27
N TYR A 70 1.71 -1.85 1.33
CA TYR A 70 1.92 -0.85 0.31
C TYR A 70 3.41 -0.71 0.04
N ASN A 71 3.79 -0.91 -1.21
CA ASN A 71 5.16 -0.78 -1.69
C ASN A 71 5.20 0.33 -2.74
N GLU A 72 6.16 1.22 -2.64
CA GLU A 72 6.37 2.33 -3.55
C GLU A 72 7.86 2.46 -3.87
N ASN A 73 8.17 2.50 -5.15
CA ASN A 73 9.52 2.66 -5.63
C ASN A 73 9.57 3.88 -6.54
N THR A 74 10.46 4.80 -6.25
CA THR A 74 10.74 5.98 -7.10
C THR A 74 12.20 5.98 -7.48
N LEU A 75 12.47 5.94 -8.78
CA LEU A 75 13.81 6.10 -9.33
C LEU A 75 13.85 7.37 -10.15
N ASN A 76 14.80 8.25 -9.83
CA ASN A 76 15.04 9.47 -10.57
C ASN A 76 16.53 9.55 -10.93
N THR A 77 16.82 9.48 -12.22
CA THR A 77 18.18 9.50 -12.75
C THR A 77 18.32 10.67 -13.71
N SER A 78 19.35 11.47 -13.52
CA SER A 78 19.69 12.57 -14.41
C SER A 78 21.13 12.47 -14.85
N LEU A 79 21.37 12.70 -16.13
CA LEU A 79 22.69 12.82 -16.73
C LEU A 79 22.77 14.20 -17.37
N LYS A 80 23.80 14.97 -17.01
CA LYS A 80 24.08 16.27 -17.58
C LYS A 80 25.47 16.25 -18.20
N ILE A 81 25.55 16.64 -19.47
CA ILE A 81 26.79 16.75 -20.24
C ILE A 81 26.93 18.19 -20.64
N ASN A 82 28.12 18.79 -20.36
CA ASN A 82 28.49 20.10 -20.81
C ASN A 82 29.82 19.98 -21.55
N GLN A 83 29.82 20.37 -22.80
CA GLN A 83 31.00 20.31 -23.66
C GLN A 83 31.26 21.66 -24.29
N LYS A 84 32.48 22.19 -24.10
CA LYS A 84 32.97 23.32 -24.86
C LYS A 84 33.50 22.81 -26.20
N LEU A 85 33.07 23.43 -27.27
CA LEU A 85 33.47 23.11 -28.64
C LEU A 85 34.36 24.18 -29.27
N ASP A 86 35.23 24.74 -28.45
CA ASP A 86 36.19 25.78 -28.91
C ASP A 86 37.13 25.30 -30.03
N PHE A 87 37.30 23.98 -30.16
CA PHE A 87 38.07 23.34 -31.22
C PHE A 87 37.35 23.40 -32.58
N VAL A 88 36.02 23.53 -32.60
CA VAL A 88 35.19 23.71 -33.83
C VAL A 88 35.09 25.21 -34.09
N THR A 89 34.62 25.97 -33.10
CA THR A 89 34.50 27.44 -33.18
C THR A 89 34.62 28.03 -31.79
N LYS A 90 35.49 29.05 -31.64
CA LYS A 90 35.65 29.75 -30.35
C LYS A 90 34.32 30.31 -29.85
N GLY A 91 33.99 30.01 -28.59
CA GLY A 91 32.75 30.47 -27.96
C GLY A 91 31.53 29.55 -28.17
N LEU A 92 31.71 28.44 -28.81
CA LEU A 92 30.64 27.44 -28.96
C LEU A 92 30.64 26.47 -27.78
N SER A 93 29.47 26.21 -27.20
CA SER A 93 29.28 25.19 -26.16
C SER A 93 27.94 24.44 -26.35
N VAL A 94 27.97 23.18 -26.02
CA VAL A 94 26.77 22.31 -26.02
C VAL A 94 26.53 21.81 -24.62
N GLN A 95 25.27 21.87 -24.22
CA GLN A 95 24.77 21.33 -22.98
C GLN A 95 23.62 20.37 -23.29
N ALA A 96 23.69 19.16 -22.79
CA ALA A 96 22.60 18.21 -22.86
C ALA A 96 22.28 17.69 -21.46
N MET A 97 20.99 17.55 -21.17
CA MET A 97 20.48 16.95 -19.93
C MET A 97 19.40 15.93 -20.26
N VAL A 98 19.59 14.73 -19.76
CA VAL A 98 18.57 13.67 -19.79
C VAL A 98 18.15 13.42 -18.36
N ASN A 99 16.84 13.42 -18.12
CA ASN A 99 16.24 13.03 -16.85
C ASN A 99 15.24 11.91 -17.10
N TRP A 100 15.37 10.84 -16.34
CA TRP A 100 14.45 9.72 -16.37
C TRP A 100 13.93 9.47 -14.96
N LYS A 101 12.60 9.59 -14.81
CA LYS A 101 11.89 9.32 -13.57
C LYS A 101 10.96 8.13 -13.79
N ASN A 102 11.05 7.15 -12.92
CA ASN A 102 10.14 6.01 -12.86
C ASN A 102 9.57 5.93 -11.45
N TRP A 103 8.25 5.88 -11.36
CA TRP A 103 7.51 5.65 -10.13
C TRP A 103 6.63 4.42 -10.31
N ALA A 104 6.65 3.54 -9.33
CA ALA A 104 5.79 2.36 -9.31
C ALA A 104 5.27 2.14 -7.90
N SER A 105 4.00 1.83 -7.78
CA SER A 105 3.37 1.44 -6.52
C SER A 105 2.56 0.17 -6.66
N SER A 106 2.52 -0.59 -5.58
CA SER A 106 1.64 -1.74 -5.45
C SER A 106 1.07 -1.80 -4.05
N SER A 107 -0.20 -2.10 -3.95
CA SER A 107 -0.86 -2.34 -2.67
C SER A 107 -1.76 -3.57 -2.76
N TYR A 108 -1.88 -4.28 -1.65
CA TYR A 108 -2.79 -5.40 -1.51
C TYR A 108 -3.19 -5.58 -0.05
N ASN A 109 -4.39 -6.11 0.14
CA ASN A 109 -4.91 -6.45 1.44
C ASN A 109 -4.68 -7.93 1.72
N ARG A 110 -4.31 -8.23 2.96
CA ARG A 110 -4.22 -9.58 3.50
C ARG A 110 -5.28 -9.75 4.57
N THR A 111 -6.13 -10.73 4.41
CA THR A 111 -7.27 -10.96 5.31
C THR A 111 -7.33 -12.41 5.72
N ILE A 112 -7.56 -12.66 7.00
CA ILE A 112 -7.89 -13.97 7.57
C ILE A 112 -9.31 -13.89 8.12
N GLU A 113 -10.10 -14.93 7.95
CA GLU A 113 -11.42 -15.00 8.58
C GLU A 113 -11.26 -15.56 9.99
N PRO A 114 -11.67 -14.81 11.03
CA PRO A 114 -11.54 -15.27 12.41
C PRO A 114 -12.43 -16.46 12.72
N TYR A 115 -11.98 -17.31 13.62
CA TYR A 115 -12.78 -18.35 14.23
C TYR A 115 -13.48 -17.81 15.47
N TYR A 116 -14.80 -17.86 15.48
CA TYR A 116 -15.60 -17.38 16.60
C TYR A 116 -16.13 -18.52 17.45
N TYR A 117 -16.10 -18.30 18.76
CA TYR A 117 -16.54 -19.24 19.76
C TYR A 117 -17.45 -18.55 20.77
N GLY A 118 -18.40 -19.27 21.29
CA GLY A 118 -19.32 -18.83 22.32
C GLY A 118 -19.51 -19.87 23.40
N ILE A 119 -20.13 -19.45 24.50
CA ILE A 119 -20.55 -20.37 25.55
C ILE A 119 -21.79 -21.07 25.04
N LYS A 120 -21.75 -22.39 25.08
CA LYS A 120 -22.91 -23.25 24.68
C LYS A 120 -24.09 -23.00 25.60
N GLY A 121 -25.25 -22.80 25.02
CA GLY A 121 -26.45 -22.50 25.76
C GLY A 121 -26.75 -23.59 26.81
N GLY A 122 -27.02 -23.15 28.04
CA GLY A 122 -27.32 -24.04 29.17
C GLY A 122 -26.13 -24.71 29.86
N SER A 123 -24.89 -24.52 29.35
CA SER A 123 -23.69 -25.10 29.96
C SER A 123 -23.09 -24.24 31.07
N TYR A 124 -23.46 -22.96 31.17
CA TYR A 124 -22.94 -22.07 32.20
C TYR A 124 -23.45 -22.42 33.59
N ASN A 125 -22.54 -22.66 34.51
CA ASN A 125 -22.84 -22.96 35.92
C ASN A 125 -22.60 -21.72 36.80
N PRO A 126 -23.66 -21.08 37.36
CA PRO A 126 -23.50 -19.89 38.18
C PRO A 126 -22.70 -20.14 39.47
N SER A 127 -22.66 -21.37 39.97
CA SER A 127 -21.91 -21.75 41.16
C SER A 127 -20.41 -21.98 40.88
N ASN A 128 -20.06 -22.21 39.64
CA ASN A 128 -18.68 -22.32 39.17
C ASN A 128 -18.53 -21.61 37.83
N PRO A 129 -18.22 -20.29 37.83
CA PRO A 129 -18.17 -19.46 36.62
C PRO A 129 -17.14 -19.87 35.57
N THR A 130 -16.22 -20.79 35.90
CA THR A 130 -15.23 -21.34 34.96
C THR A 130 -15.65 -22.65 34.33
N ASP A 131 -16.77 -23.23 34.77
CA ASP A 131 -17.31 -24.49 34.28
C ASP A 131 -18.40 -24.24 33.23
N TYR A 132 -17.95 -24.18 31.96
CA TYR A 132 -18.83 -24.01 30.79
C TYR A 132 -18.24 -24.71 29.56
N GLU A 133 -19.12 -25.16 28.68
CA GLU A 133 -18.74 -25.71 27.40
C GLU A 133 -18.64 -24.57 26.33
N ILE A 134 -17.59 -24.65 25.51
CA ILE A 134 -17.37 -23.72 24.41
C ILE A 134 -17.82 -24.41 23.11
N GLU A 135 -18.57 -23.69 22.29
CA GLU A 135 -18.97 -24.14 20.96
C GLU A 135 -18.46 -23.16 19.88
N ARG A 136 -18.20 -23.69 18.69
CA ARG A 136 -17.87 -22.85 17.53
C ARG A 136 -19.13 -22.19 17.01
N LEU A 137 -19.07 -20.88 16.78
CA LEU A 137 -20.16 -20.10 16.20
C LEU A 137 -19.97 -19.93 14.70
N GLY A 138 -20.97 -20.33 13.94
CA GLY A 138 -20.97 -20.22 12.48
C GLY A 138 -19.96 -21.13 11.78
N THR A 139 -19.78 -20.89 10.49
CA THR A 139 -18.89 -21.65 9.60
C THR A 139 -17.67 -20.88 9.16
N SER A 140 -17.56 -19.58 9.52
CA SER A 140 -16.42 -18.73 9.20
C SER A 140 -15.15 -19.19 9.91
N GLY A 141 -14.02 -18.88 9.32
CA GLY A 141 -12.70 -19.21 9.85
C GLY A 141 -11.82 -19.81 8.76
N THR A 142 -10.60 -19.27 8.62
CA THR A 142 -9.58 -19.79 7.69
C THR A 142 -8.22 -19.81 8.36
N ASP A 143 -7.43 -20.84 8.04
CA ASP A 143 -6.05 -20.97 8.54
C ASP A 143 -5.04 -20.29 7.62
N TYR A 144 -5.48 -19.64 6.56
CA TYR A 144 -4.62 -18.99 5.58
C TYR A 144 -5.05 -17.56 5.30
N LEU A 145 -4.06 -16.73 4.94
CA LEU A 145 -4.28 -15.35 4.54
C LEU A 145 -4.76 -15.28 3.09
N LYS A 146 -5.95 -14.75 2.90
CA LYS A 146 -6.47 -14.37 1.58
C LYS A 146 -5.82 -13.06 1.14
N THR A 147 -5.55 -12.92 -0.15
CA THR A 147 -5.08 -11.67 -0.76
C THR A 147 -6.22 -11.08 -1.58
N SER A 148 -6.52 -9.81 -1.36
CA SER A 148 -7.56 -9.08 -2.08
C SER A 148 -7.10 -7.65 -2.40
N ASP A 149 -7.90 -6.93 -3.19
CA ASP A 149 -7.74 -5.52 -3.51
C ASP A 149 -6.33 -5.18 -4.02
N ILE A 150 -5.86 -5.97 -4.98
CA ILE A 150 -4.56 -5.74 -5.60
C ILE A 150 -4.67 -4.51 -6.49
N SER A 151 -3.94 -3.46 -6.14
CA SER A 151 -3.82 -2.24 -6.94
C SER A 151 -2.36 -2.05 -7.33
N LYS A 152 -2.13 -1.76 -8.61
CA LYS A 152 -0.81 -1.46 -9.16
C LYS A 152 -0.91 -0.19 -10.00
N ALA A 153 0.04 0.70 -9.84
CA ALA A 153 0.18 1.89 -10.66
C ALA A 153 1.65 2.16 -10.96
N SER A 154 1.94 2.66 -12.14
CA SER A 154 3.29 3.09 -12.49
C SER A 154 3.25 4.25 -13.48
N ASP A 155 4.16 5.19 -13.28
CA ASP A 155 4.36 6.35 -14.10
C ASP A 155 5.82 6.46 -14.50
N GLN A 156 6.05 6.80 -15.75
CA GLN A 156 7.37 7.01 -16.29
C GLN A 156 7.42 8.37 -16.98
N THR A 157 8.44 9.16 -16.67
CA THR A 157 8.69 10.44 -17.33
C THR A 157 10.11 10.44 -17.89
N PHE A 158 10.23 10.68 -19.16
CA PHE A 158 11.48 10.95 -19.84
C PHE A 158 11.55 12.44 -20.21
N TYR A 159 12.66 13.08 -19.92
CA TYR A 159 12.91 14.48 -20.22
C TYR A 159 14.29 14.63 -20.86
N LEU A 160 14.32 15.27 -21.99
CA LEU A 160 15.53 15.64 -22.72
C LEU A 160 15.56 17.15 -22.93
N ASP A 161 16.67 17.77 -22.58
CA ASP A 161 16.98 19.18 -22.83
C ASP A 161 18.35 19.23 -23.52
N ALA A 162 18.43 19.85 -24.66
CA ALA A 162 19.66 20.07 -25.41
C ALA A 162 19.78 21.56 -25.78
N ARG A 163 20.91 22.15 -25.48
CA ARG A 163 21.20 23.58 -25.72
C ARG A 163 22.50 23.72 -26.42
N VAL A 164 22.54 24.58 -27.44
CA VAL A 164 23.70 25.03 -28.11
C VAL A 164 23.84 26.53 -27.82
N ASN A 165 24.91 26.92 -27.16
CA ASN A 165 25.22 28.34 -26.85
C ASN A 165 26.41 28.76 -27.67
N TYR A 166 26.32 29.94 -28.26
CA TYR A 166 27.40 30.61 -28.95
C TYR A 166 27.60 31.97 -28.28
N ASP A 167 28.84 32.26 -27.86
CA ASP A 167 29.22 33.52 -27.21
C ASP A 167 30.61 33.88 -27.67
N ARG A 168 30.70 34.92 -28.52
CA ARG A 168 31.98 35.37 -29.08
C ARG A 168 32.05 36.88 -29.25
N GLN A 169 33.17 37.43 -28.87
CA GLN A 169 33.51 38.81 -29.12
C GLN A 169 34.40 38.98 -30.37
N PHE A 170 33.95 39.83 -31.28
CA PHE A 170 34.62 40.22 -32.49
C PHE A 170 34.99 41.71 -32.38
N ASN A 171 36.22 42.03 -31.99
CA ASN A 171 36.66 43.40 -31.71
C ASN A 171 35.69 44.18 -30.81
N LEU A 172 34.89 45.09 -31.39
CA LEU A 172 33.88 45.91 -30.70
C LEU A 172 32.49 45.26 -30.64
N HIS A 173 32.29 44.17 -31.35
CA HIS A 173 30.99 43.50 -31.45
C HIS A 173 30.98 42.22 -30.60
N HIS A 174 29.96 42.07 -29.74
CA HIS A 174 29.70 40.86 -28.96
C HIS A 174 28.48 40.16 -29.54
N VAL A 175 28.63 38.92 -30.00
CA VAL A 175 27.55 38.12 -30.59
C VAL A 175 27.28 36.97 -29.67
N THR A 176 26.01 36.88 -29.19
CA THR A 176 25.52 35.79 -28.39
C THR A 176 24.30 35.15 -29.09
N GLY A 177 24.19 33.83 -29.04
CA GLY A 177 23.07 33.10 -29.57
C GLY A 177 22.86 31.82 -28.79
N MET A 178 21.58 31.41 -28.68
CA MET A 178 21.20 30.16 -28.04
C MET A 178 20.13 29.44 -28.87
N LEU A 179 20.37 28.15 -29.11
CA LEU A 179 19.36 27.26 -29.67
C LEU A 179 19.05 26.20 -28.61
N MET A 180 17.75 25.97 -28.36
CA MET A 180 17.31 25.04 -27.36
C MET A 180 16.29 24.08 -27.96
N TYR A 181 16.45 22.79 -27.63
CA TYR A 181 15.48 21.72 -27.92
C TYR A 181 15.06 21.07 -26.62
N MET A 182 13.74 20.92 -26.42
CA MET A 182 13.16 20.24 -25.27
C MET A 182 12.19 19.17 -25.72
N GLN A 183 12.27 17.99 -25.10
CA GLN A 183 11.30 16.92 -25.27
C GLN A 183 10.92 16.35 -23.89
N ARG A 184 9.61 16.16 -23.69
CA ARG A 184 9.07 15.48 -22.52
C ARG A 184 8.10 14.40 -22.98
N GLU A 185 8.31 13.21 -22.51
CA GLU A 185 7.42 12.08 -22.71
C GLU A 185 6.94 11.58 -21.36
N TYR A 186 5.63 11.44 -21.21
CA TYR A 186 5.00 10.89 -20.02
C TYR A 186 4.21 9.63 -20.41
N ARG A 187 4.47 8.55 -19.70
CA ARG A 187 3.76 7.28 -19.83
C ARG A 187 3.20 6.90 -18.49
N SER A 188 1.89 6.67 -18.42
CA SER A 188 1.21 6.12 -17.26
C SER A 188 0.66 4.75 -17.65
N SER A 189 1.03 3.70 -16.91
CA SER A 189 0.38 2.42 -17.05
C SER A 189 -0.86 2.38 -16.16
N CYS A 190 -1.89 3.06 -16.61
CA CYS A 190 -3.24 2.75 -16.18
C CYS A 190 -3.61 1.43 -16.87
N LEU A 191 -3.72 0.34 -16.13
CA LEU A 191 -4.30 -0.90 -16.64
C LEU A 191 -5.80 -0.67 -16.89
N LEU A 192 -6.11 0.02 -17.96
CA LEU A 192 -7.41 -0.13 -18.61
C LEU A 192 -7.38 -1.53 -19.26
N TYR A 193 -7.95 -2.48 -18.54
CA TYR A 193 -8.28 -3.78 -19.10
C TYR A 193 -9.39 -3.54 -20.12
N THR A 194 -8.99 -3.23 -21.36
CA THR A 194 -9.90 -3.36 -22.48
C THR A 194 -9.97 -4.86 -22.78
N SER A 195 -11.04 -5.49 -22.30
CA SER A 195 -11.42 -6.81 -22.78
C SER A 195 -11.50 -6.74 -24.31
N PRO A 196 -10.79 -7.58 -25.06
CA PRO A 196 -11.05 -7.68 -26.47
C PRO A 196 -12.46 -8.25 -26.65
N SER A 197 -13.30 -7.46 -27.30
CA SER A 197 -14.62 -7.88 -27.79
C SER A 197 -14.49 -8.90 -28.91
#